data_1ed7f58910dc15afc2e189088e383218
#
_entry.id   1ed7f58910dc15afc2e189088e383218
#
_cell.length_a   1.000
_cell.length_b   1.000
_cell.length_c   1.000
_cell.angle_alpha   90.00
_cell.angle_beta   90.00
_cell.angle_gamma   90.00
#
_symmetry.space_group_name_H-M   'P 1'
#
loop_
_entity.id
_entity.type
_entity.pdbx_description
1 polymer ?
#
loop_
_entity_poly.entity_id
_entity_poly.type
_entity_poly.pdbx_seq_one_letter_code
_entity_poly.pdbx_strand_id
1 'polypeptide(L)'
;MQILDLNNDEDTKTTDEMEPKKPEEKTSPVKEILSWVLTIAFAIVAAILIKNYVIINANIPSGSMENTIQIGDDIFGFRLAYTFSDPKRGDIVIFNAPDSPSEKYIKRVIGLPGETVTIEDGQVYIDGEALEEDYLRSN
;
A
#
# COMPACT_ATOMS: atom_id res chain seq x y z
N MET A 1 -62.17 -31.04 53.98
CA MET A 1 -61.77 -30.41 55.26
C MET A 1 -60.64 -29.50 54.97
N GLN A 2 -60.96 -28.25 54.68
CA GLN A 2 -60.47 -27.06 55.39
C GLN A 2 -58.98 -26.87 55.28
N ILE A 3 -58.41 -25.77 54.95
CA ILE A 3 -58.72 -24.33 55.03
C ILE A 3 -57.45 -23.57 54.67
N LEU A 4 -57.64 -22.42 54.02
CA LEU A 4 -56.94 -21.15 54.19
C LEU A 4 -55.49 -21.02 53.70
N ASP A 5 -55.33 -20.21 52.70
CA ASP A 5 -55.03 -18.76 52.72
C ASP A 5 -53.76 -18.40 53.40
N LEU A 6 -52.94 -17.75 52.66
CA LEU A 6 -52.61 -16.35 52.93
C LEU A 6 -51.57 -15.88 51.91
N ASN A 7 -51.99 -14.90 51.12
CA ASN A 7 -51.21 -13.82 50.64
C ASN A 7 -49.83 -13.64 51.30
N ASN A 8 -48.80 -13.54 50.49
CA ASN A 8 -47.85 -12.53 50.82
C ASN A 8 -47.32 -11.93 49.50
N ASP A 9 -47.86 -10.77 49.23
CA ASP A 9 -47.32 -9.82 48.31
C ASP A 9 -45.94 -9.40 48.84
N GLU A 10 -44.85 -9.78 48.17
CA GLU A 10 -43.57 -9.13 48.37
C GLU A 10 -43.13 -8.54 47.03
N ASP A 11 -43.38 -7.24 46.95
CA ASP A 11 -42.79 -6.30 46.04
C ASP A 11 -41.31 -6.57 45.80
N THR A 12 -40.98 -7.20 44.69
CA THR A 12 -39.61 -7.14 44.18
C THR A 12 -39.49 -5.86 43.39
N LYS A 13 -39.13 -4.82 44.10
CA LYS A 13 -38.72 -3.54 43.62
C LYS A 13 -37.49 -3.73 42.73
N THR A 14 -37.74 -3.82 41.43
CA THR A 14 -36.70 -3.76 40.41
C THR A 14 -36.05 -2.39 40.51
N THR A 15 -34.89 -2.37 41.10
CA THR A 15 -34.03 -1.19 41.12
C THR A 15 -33.50 -1.02 39.70
N ASP A 16 -34.16 -0.18 38.92
CA ASP A 16 -33.58 0.40 37.71
C ASP A 16 -32.34 1.18 38.15
N GLU A 17 -31.19 0.56 38.01
CA GLU A 17 -29.92 1.27 38.02
C GLU A 17 -29.89 2.15 36.74
N MET A 18 -30.31 3.39 36.93
CA MET A 18 -30.03 4.45 35.97
C MET A 18 -28.51 4.58 35.84
N GLU A 19 -27.95 3.99 34.81
CA GLU A 19 -26.64 4.38 34.33
C GLU A 19 -26.59 5.90 34.16
N PRO A 20 -25.60 6.60 34.71
CA PRO A 20 -25.51 8.04 34.54
C PRO A 20 -25.28 8.32 33.06
N LYS A 21 -26.27 8.82 32.35
CA LYS A 21 -26.15 9.39 31.02
C LYS A 21 -25.02 10.40 31.07
N LYS A 22 -23.89 10.01 30.45
CA LYS A 22 -22.75 10.89 30.19
C LYS A 22 -23.29 12.19 29.58
N PRO A 23 -23.00 13.36 30.13
CA PRO A 23 -23.52 14.61 29.59
C PRO A 23 -23.08 14.71 28.11
N GLU A 24 -24.05 14.82 27.21
CA GLU A 24 -23.81 15.20 25.83
C GLU A 24 -23.24 16.62 25.87
N GLU A 25 -21.91 16.75 25.74
CA GLU A 25 -21.26 18.01 25.50
C GLU A 25 -21.85 18.56 24.19
N LYS A 26 -22.73 19.55 24.31
CA LYS A 26 -23.21 20.33 23.15
C LYS A 26 -22.02 21.08 22.58
N THR A 27 -21.26 20.41 21.72
CA THR A 27 -20.21 21.05 20.94
C THR A 27 -20.83 22.15 20.12
N SER A 28 -20.31 23.37 20.23
CA SER A 28 -20.83 24.49 19.46
C SER A 28 -20.72 24.15 17.96
N PRO A 29 -21.71 24.47 17.13
CA PRO A 29 -21.72 24.10 15.72
C PRO A 29 -20.48 24.62 14.96
N VAL A 30 -19.87 25.69 15.44
CA VAL A 30 -18.61 26.23 14.90
C VAL A 30 -17.42 25.27 15.14
N LYS A 31 -17.32 24.65 16.31
CA LYS A 31 -16.25 23.67 16.59
C LYS A 31 -16.41 22.41 15.74
N GLU A 32 -17.64 22.00 15.52
CA GLU A 32 -17.93 20.84 14.69
C GLU A 32 -17.57 21.10 13.22
N ILE A 33 -17.98 22.25 12.66
CA ILE A 33 -17.61 22.66 11.31
C ILE A 33 -16.09 22.78 11.17
N LEU A 34 -15.41 23.38 12.14
CA LEU A 34 -13.96 23.52 12.13
C LEU A 34 -13.26 22.14 12.14
N SER A 35 -13.77 21.20 12.92
CA SER A 35 -13.25 19.82 12.96
C SER A 35 -13.36 19.14 11.60
N TRP A 36 -14.50 19.28 10.92
CA TRP A 36 -14.69 18.72 9.58
C TRP A 36 -13.74 19.36 8.56
N VAL A 37 -13.60 20.68 8.59
CA VAL A 37 -12.67 21.40 7.70
C VAL A 37 -11.24 20.96 7.91
N LEU A 38 -10.80 20.83 9.16
CA LEU A 38 -9.45 20.33 9.49
C LEU A 38 -9.24 18.89 9.04
N THR A 39 -10.24 18.02 9.20
CA THR A 39 -10.16 16.63 8.76
C THR A 39 -10.02 16.54 7.24
N ILE A 40 -10.80 17.30 6.51
CA ILE A 40 -10.73 17.36 5.03
C ILE A 40 -9.39 17.94 4.59
N ALA A 41 -8.94 19.02 5.20
CA ALA A 41 -7.63 19.62 4.90
C ALA A 41 -6.49 18.63 5.14
N PHE A 42 -6.52 17.92 6.27
CA PHE A 42 -5.53 16.88 6.58
C PHE A 42 -5.55 15.75 5.53
N ALA A 43 -6.74 15.27 5.14
CA ALA A 43 -6.88 14.23 4.13
C ALA A 43 -6.31 14.66 2.77
N ILE A 44 -6.55 15.91 2.36
CA ILE A 44 -6.01 16.47 1.11
C ILE A 44 -4.47 16.52 1.18
N VAL A 45 -3.91 17.05 2.27
CA VAL A 45 -2.46 17.13 2.45
C VAL A 45 -1.84 15.72 2.45
N ALA A 46 -2.44 14.77 3.17
CA ALA A 46 -1.98 13.39 3.19
C ALA A 46 -2.01 12.75 1.79
N ALA A 47 -3.07 12.96 1.02
CA ALA A 47 -3.19 12.45 -0.34
C ALA A 47 -2.10 13.03 -1.27
N ILE A 48 -1.82 14.34 -1.16
CA ILE A 48 -0.75 14.99 -1.93
C ILE A 48 0.62 14.43 -1.56
N LEU A 49 0.88 14.21 -0.27
CA LEU A 49 2.14 13.62 0.20
C LEU A 49 2.31 12.19 -0.32
N ILE A 50 1.28 11.36 -0.22
CA ILE A 50 1.31 9.99 -0.72
C ILE A 50 1.56 9.98 -2.23
N LYS A 51 0.83 10.78 -3.00
CA LYS A 51 1.00 10.88 -4.45
C LYS A 51 2.43 11.28 -4.84
N ASN A 52 3.03 12.25 -4.14
CA ASN A 52 4.31 12.80 -4.53
C ASN A 52 5.52 12.00 -4.02
N TYR A 53 5.40 11.38 -2.83
CA TYR A 53 6.55 10.74 -2.17
C TYR A 53 6.49 9.22 -2.17
N VAL A 54 5.28 8.64 -2.29
CA VAL A 54 5.11 7.19 -2.15
C VAL A 54 4.91 6.52 -3.51
N ILE A 55 4.11 7.14 -4.40
CA ILE A 55 3.73 6.56 -5.68
C ILE A 55 4.56 7.19 -6.80
N ILE A 56 5.07 6.35 -7.70
CA ILE A 56 5.64 6.76 -8.96
C ILE A 56 4.75 6.24 -10.08
N ASN A 57 4.36 7.11 -11.01
CA ASN A 57 3.69 6.73 -12.24
C ASN A 57 4.71 6.73 -13.38
N ALA A 58 4.72 5.66 -14.18
CA ALA A 58 5.55 5.54 -15.36
C ALA A 58 4.72 5.00 -16.52
N ASN A 59 4.72 5.72 -17.63
CA ASN A 59 4.22 5.24 -18.89
C ASN A 59 5.32 4.48 -19.63
N ILE A 60 4.98 3.43 -20.38
CA ILE A 60 5.92 2.54 -21.04
C ILE A 60 6.03 2.92 -22.52
N PRO A 61 7.13 3.60 -22.92
CA PRO A 61 7.31 4.01 -24.31
C PRO A 61 7.95 2.92 -25.18
N SER A 62 8.48 1.83 -24.60
CA SER A 62 9.27 0.83 -25.34
C SER A 62 8.92 -0.60 -24.98
N GLY A 63 9.02 -1.50 -25.98
CA GLY A 63 8.72 -2.92 -25.86
C GLY A 63 9.80 -3.80 -25.21
N SER A 64 10.81 -3.21 -24.55
CA SER A 64 11.91 -3.99 -23.95
C SER A 64 11.46 -4.96 -22.84
N MET A 65 10.21 -4.87 -22.41
CA MET A 65 9.59 -5.70 -21.36
C MET A 65 8.26 -6.33 -21.83
N GLU A 66 8.03 -6.42 -23.16
CA GLU A 66 6.72 -6.85 -23.74
C GLU A 66 6.16 -8.18 -23.22
N ASN A 67 7.01 -9.11 -22.79
CA ASN A 67 6.55 -10.37 -22.19
C ASN A 67 5.88 -10.19 -20.83
N THR A 68 6.18 -9.09 -20.12
CA THR A 68 5.69 -8.81 -18.77
C THR A 68 4.80 -7.58 -18.77
N ILE A 69 5.13 -6.57 -19.57
CA ILE A 69 4.53 -5.24 -19.55
C ILE A 69 4.41 -4.75 -20.99
N GLN A 70 3.21 -4.32 -21.42
CA GLN A 70 2.95 -3.90 -22.79
C GLN A 70 3.25 -2.42 -23.02
N ILE A 71 3.54 -2.07 -24.28
CA ILE A 71 3.69 -0.67 -24.67
C ILE A 71 2.38 0.07 -24.46
N GLY A 72 2.45 1.24 -23.80
CA GLY A 72 1.28 2.06 -23.49
C GLY A 72 0.65 1.77 -22.15
N ASP A 73 1.12 0.76 -21.40
CA ASP A 73 0.65 0.53 -20.05
C ASP A 73 1.09 1.67 -19.11
N ASP A 74 0.20 2.05 -18.21
CA ASP A 74 0.51 2.90 -17.08
C ASP A 74 0.81 2.06 -15.85
N ILE A 75 2.04 2.14 -15.35
CA ILE A 75 2.49 1.39 -14.18
C ILE A 75 2.61 2.28 -12.98
N PHE A 76 2.12 1.78 -11.86
CA PHE A 76 2.31 2.38 -10.54
C PHE A 76 3.41 1.63 -9.79
N GLY A 77 4.48 2.34 -9.46
CA GLY A 77 5.57 1.83 -8.64
C GLY A 77 5.50 2.40 -7.22
N PHE A 78 6.09 1.66 -6.28
CA PHE A 78 6.26 2.10 -4.91
C PHE A 78 7.65 2.70 -4.73
N ARG A 79 7.74 4.03 -4.63
CA ARG A 79 9.02 4.77 -4.58
C ARG A 79 9.90 4.40 -3.39
N LEU A 80 9.27 4.05 -2.26
CA LEU A 80 9.98 3.74 -1.01
C LEU A 80 10.40 2.26 -0.90
N ALA A 81 10.15 1.43 -1.93
CA ALA A 81 10.43 0.00 -1.90
C ALA A 81 11.88 -0.30 -1.48
N TYR A 82 12.82 0.43 -2.06
CA TYR A 82 14.26 0.23 -1.81
C TYR A 82 14.86 1.25 -0.81
N THR A 83 14.03 1.91 -0.01
CA THR A 83 14.50 2.73 1.11
C THR A 83 14.87 1.87 2.33
N PHE A 84 14.20 0.70 2.45
CA PHE A 84 14.33 -0.21 3.60
C PHE A 84 14.78 -1.61 3.23
N SER A 85 14.98 -1.90 1.94
CA SER A 85 15.43 -3.20 1.43
C SER A 85 16.25 -3.02 0.18
N ASP A 86 17.18 -3.94 -0.06
CA ASP A 86 17.94 -3.97 -1.30
C ASP A 86 17.16 -4.63 -2.43
N PRO A 87 17.38 -4.24 -3.69
CA PRO A 87 16.83 -4.91 -4.86
C PRO A 87 17.26 -6.37 -4.92
N LYS A 88 16.33 -7.23 -5.31
CA LYS A 88 16.61 -8.66 -5.55
C LYS A 88 16.73 -8.94 -7.04
N ARG A 89 17.45 -10.01 -7.39
CA ARG A 89 17.48 -10.49 -8.78
C ARG A 89 16.07 -10.81 -9.26
N GLY A 90 15.73 -10.38 -10.46
CA GLY A 90 14.42 -10.54 -11.05
C GLY A 90 13.43 -9.41 -10.76
N ASP A 91 13.71 -8.53 -9.78
CA ASP A 91 12.85 -7.38 -9.50
C ASP A 91 12.75 -6.46 -10.72
N ILE A 92 11.55 -5.90 -10.93
CA ILE A 92 11.33 -4.88 -11.94
C ILE A 92 11.44 -3.52 -11.25
N VAL A 93 12.40 -2.71 -11.69
CA VAL A 93 12.73 -1.41 -11.11
C VAL A 93 12.41 -0.27 -12.06
N ILE A 94 11.95 0.84 -11.50
CA ILE A 94 11.71 2.10 -12.22
C ILE A 94 12.75 3.10 -11.72
N PHE A 95 13.53 3.66 -12.63
CA PHE A 95 14.55 4.65 -12.32
C PHE A 95 14.61 5.74 -13.38
N ASN A 96 15.22 6.86 -13.05
CA ASN A 96 15.44 7.92 -14.04
C ASN A 96 16.56 7.52 -14.99
N ALA A 97 16.35 7.74 -16.30
CA ALA A 97 17.35 7.46 -17.30
C ALA A 97 18.63 8.28 -17.03
N PRO A 98 19.82 7.67 -17.05
CA PRO A 98 21.06 8.37 -16.76
C PRO A 98 21.39 9.46 -17.78
N ASP A 99 20.97 9.27 -19.02
CA ASP A 99 21.15 10.18 -20.17
C ASP A 99 20.03 11.21 -20.31
N SER A 100 18.84 10.92 -19.73
CA SER A 100 17.68 11.79 -19.75
C SER A 100 16.91 11.72 -18.43
N PRO A 101 17.28 12.50 -17.39
CA PRO A 101 16.68 12.40 -16.06
C PRO A 101 15.17 12.68 -16.00
N SER A 102 14.60 13.27 -17.04
CA SER A 102 13.15 13.48 -17.19
C SER A 102 12.40 12.21 -17.63
N GLU A 103 13.11 11.25 -18.18
CA GLU A 103 12.56 9.99 -18.64
C GLU A 103 12.73 8.89 -17.58
N LYS A 104 11.78 7.95 -17.56
CA LYS A 104 11.83 6.81 -16.68
C LYS A 104 12.07 5.53 -17.44
N TYR A 105 13.06 4.78 -16.98
CA TYR A 105 13.34 3.45 -17.48
C TYR A 105 12.75 2.41 -16.55
N ILE A 106 12.23 1.35 -17.15
CA ILE A 106 11.71 0.18 -16.47
C ILE A 106 12.54 -1.00 -16.91
N LYS A 107 13.25 -1.63 -15.99
CA LYS A 107 14.17 -2.73 -16.28
C LYS A 107 14.09 -3.80 -15.20
N ARG A 108 14.54 -5.00 -15.55
CA ARG A 108 14.70 -6.10 -14.61
C ARG A 108 16.12 -6.11 -14.05
N VAL A 109 16.22 -6.33 -12.75
CA VAL A 109 17.51 -6.53 -12.07
C VAL A 109 18.06 -7.90 -12.43
N ILE A 110 19.22 -7.93 -13.06
CA ILE A 110 19.90 -9.17 -13.46
C ILE A 110 21.08 -9.45 -12.54
N GLY A 111 22.03 -8.51 -12.42
CA GLY A 111 23.17 -8.61 -11.51
C GLY A 111 22.94 -7.88 -10.20
N LEU A 112 23.46 -8.42 -9.13
CA LEU A 112 23.50 -7.81 -7.81
C LEU A 112 24.88 -7.22 -7.50
N PRO A 113 25.01 -6.34 -6.50
CA PRO A 113 26.30 -5.77 -6.13
C PRO A 113 27.37 -6.83 -5.85
N GLY A 114 28.54 -6.70 -6.47
CA GLY A 114 29.68 -7.61 -6.31
C GLY A 114 29.68 -8.81 -7.26
N GLU A 115 28.64 -9.02 -8.05
CA GLU A 115 28.57 -10.11 -9.02
C GLU A 115 29.12 -9.71 -10.38
N THR A 116 29.63 -10.69 -11.11
CA THR A 116 30.07 -10.55 -12.51
C THR A 116 28.97 -11.07 -13.43
N VAL A 117 28.45 -10.23 -14.30
CA VAL A 117 27.46 -10.61 -15.32
C VAL A 117 28.17 -10.78 -16.65
N THR A 118 28.03 -11.96 -17.26
CA THR A 118 28.57 -12.27 -18.59
C THR A 118 27.43 -12.71 -19.51
N ILE A 119 27.49 -12.35 -20.78
CA ILE A 119 26.53 -12.79 -21.79
C ILE A 119 27.31 -13.51 -22.88
N GLU A 120 27.04 -14.79 -23.08
CA GLU A 120 27.66 -15.64 -24.08
C GLU A 120 26.59 -16.38 -24.86
N ASP A 121 26.62 -16.28 -26.17
CA ASP A 121 25.68 -16.92 -27.10
C ASP A 121 24.17 -16.68 -26.75
N GLY A 122 23.86 -15.51 -26.18
CA GLY A 122 22.50 -15.14 -25.78
C GLY A 122 22.08 -15.66 -24.41
N GLN A 123 22.93 -16.40 -23.71
CA GLN A 123 22.72 -16.87 -22.35
C GLN A 123 23.39 -15.92 -21.36
N VAL A 124 22.69 -15.56 -20.30
CA VAL A 124 23.25 -14.78 -19.17
C VAL A 124 23.87 -15.71 -18.15
N TYR A 125 25.04 -15.33 -17.66
CA TYR A 125 25.79 -16.00 -16.58
C TYR A 125 26.04 -15.02 -15.44
N ILE A 126 25.89 -15.49 -14.24
CA ILE A 126 26.22 -14.75 -13.01
C ILE A 126 27.34 -15.51 -12.31
N ASP A 127 28.49 -14.88 -12.15
CA ASP A 127 29.70 -15.48 -11.56
C ASP A 127 30.07 -16.83 -12.21
N GLY A 128 29.77 -16.96 -13.52
CA GLY A 128 30.04 -18.15 -14.32
C GLY A 128 28.96 -19.23 -14.28
N GLU A 129 27.88 -19.06 -13.53
CA GLU A 129 26.71 -19.93 -13.51
C GLU A 129 25.61 -19.42 -14.44
N ALA A 130 25.04 -20.27 -15.28
CA ALA A 130 23.96 -19.90 -16.18
C ALA A 130 22.70 -19.47 -15.40
N LEU A 131 22.17 -18.29 -15.73
CA LEU A 131 20.92 -17.81 -15.14
C LEU A 131 19.73 -18.42 -15.86
N GLU A 132 18.78 -19.02 -15.12
CA GLU A 132 17.47 -19.41 -15.65
C GLU A 132 16.61 -18.18 -15.82
N GLU A 133 16.12 -17.93 -17.04
CA GLU A 133 15.36 -16.74 -17.41
C GLU A 133 13.95 -17.10 -17.90
N ASP A 134 13.08 -17.56 -17.01
CA ASP A 134 11.70 -18.01 -17.30
C ASP A 134 10.84 -16.92 -17.94
N TYR A 135 11.23 -15.67 -17.81
CA TYR A 135 10.53 -14.51 -18.36
C TYR A 135 10.87 -14.22 -19.84
N LEU A 136 11.83 -14.90 -20.39
CA LEU A 136 12.14 -14.80 -21.83
C LEU A 136 11.12 -15.65 -22.63
N ARG A 137 10.78 -15.19 -23.82
CA ARG A 137 10.02 -16.03 -24.76
C ARG A 137 10.89 -17.23 -25.13
N SER A 138 10.36 -18.43 -24.89
CA SER A 138 10.86 -19.60 -25.60
C SER A 138 10.51 -19.44 -27.08
N ASN A 139 11.53 -19.28 -27.91
CA ASN A 139 11.38 -19.30 -29.38
C ASN A 139 10.98 -20.69 -29.86
#